data_f934e49cebf08e472af64bd28b38761f
#
_entry.id   f934e49cebf08e472af64bd28b38761f
#
_cell.length_a   1.000
_cell.length_b   1.000
_cell.length_c   1.000
_cell.angle_alpha   90.00
_cell.angle_beta   90.00
_cell.angle_gamma   90.00
#
_symmetry.space_group_name_H-M   'P 1'
#
loop_
_entity.id
_entity.type
_entity.pdbx_description
1 polymer ?
#
loop_
_entity_poly.entity_id
_entity_poly.type
_entity_poly.pdbx_seq_one_letter_code
_entity_poly.pdbx_strand_id
1 'polypeptide(L)'
;MIVELLIGLCLLGSVVLFVAPSRYAGRLAAGWSLLPLALSLFMYAGFSGQGNALLGGQLAYETTVQWVSLGPYTLNWHVGLDGISMPLIALSTVLTTAAILSAWTPIEDRENQFYGLVLFLEASLVGVFAALDFFVWFVFWEAVLVPMYFLIAIWGGPRRKYAAIKFFVYTNVASLVMFIGFFALIFGLGDSIGSLDMPAIAQALRAGELGSLAGVPPGTLKTLAFAAMFAGFAVKVPVVPVHTWLPDAHVEAPTPVSVLLAGVLLKMGTYALLRFNFTMLADVAQQYAAIIALFAVVSVIYGALLALAQQDLKRIVAYSSVSSMGYVILGLVAYTVYGVGGATFQMLSHGLISGLLFACVGVIYNTTHTRMVGDMSGMAARMPVTTSMFVAGAFAYMGLPLTSGFLGEYFVFLGTFGAEFPGAAWFTAIAMFGIVIVAGYLLYAMQRTLFGPFDVATAHADGGAVRTDGGEDADAEADHDIGRAAAHDVVPLAMLLALVIVLGVAPEISFGMIRDAVALLLTEGAG
;
A
#
# COMPACT_ATOMS: atom_id res chain seq x y z
N MET A 1 -1.35 25.58 -0.18
CA MET A 1 0.10 25.83 -0.42
C MET A 1 1.06 24.91 0.33
N ILE A 2 0.71 24.33 1.49
CA ILE A 2 1.62 23.44 2.23
C ILE A 2 1.71 22.04 1.58
N VAL A 3 0.65 21.56 0.94
CA VAL A 3 0.64 20.30 0.17
C VAL A 3 1.55 20.42 -1.05
N GLU A 4 1.49 21.54 -1.75
CA GLU A 4 2.36 21.85 -2.89
C GLU A 4 3.83 21.95 -2.47
N LEU A 5 4.10 22.48 -1.28
CA LEU A 5 5.45 22.50 -0.72
C LEU A 5 5.95 21.08 -0.47
N LEU A 6 5.09 20.19 0.06
CA LEU A 6 5.45 18.78 0.31
C LEU A 6 5.78 18.06 -1.01
N ILE A 7 4.92 18.17 -2.02
CA ILE A 7 5.16 17.62 -3.37
C ILE A 7 6.44 18.24 -3.98
N GLY A 8 6.59 19.55 -3.87
CA GLY A 8 7.74 20.29 -4.38
C GLY A 8 9.07 19.89 -3.74
N LEU A 9 9.08 19.62 -2.43
CA LEU A 9 10.26 19.11 -1.72
C LEU A 9 10.67 17.72 -2.24
N CYS A 10 9.72 16.83 -2.46
CA CYS A 10 10.00 15.51 -3.01
C CYS A 10 10.53 15.59 -4.45
N LEU A 11 9.91 16.42 -5.31
CA LEU A 11 10.35 16.62 -6.70
C LEU A 11 11.72 17.29 -6.76
N LEU A 12 11.96 18.32 -5.95
CA LEU A 12 13.25 18.99 -5.88
C LEU A 12 14.35 18.03 -5.41
N GLY A 13 14.06 17.22 -4.39
CA GLY A 13 14.95 16.17 -3.92
C GLY A 13 15.28 15.16 -5.00
N SER A 14 14.28 14.73 -5.77
CA SER A 14 14.48 13.86 -6.92
C SER A 14 15.46 14.47 -7.91
N VAL A 15 15.25 15.71 -8.34
CA VAL A 15 16.14 16.42 -9.29
C VAL A 15 17.56 16.56 -8.72
N VAL A 16 17.69 16.98 -7.46
CA VAL A 16 18.98 17.12 -6.78
C VAL A 16 19.75 15.79 -6.76
N LEU A 17 19.06 14.70 -6.48
CA LEU A 17 19.69 13.37 -6.44
C LEU A 17 20.10 12.89 -7.83
N PHE A 18 19.32 13.13 -8.88
CA PHE A 18 19.72 12.76 -10.24
C PHE A 18 21.03 13.41 -10.70
N VAL A 19 21.34 14.61 -10.19
CA VAL A 19 22.58 15.33 -10.54
C VAL A 19 23.70 15.15 -9.50
N ALA A 20 23.40 14.58 -8.33
CA ALA A 20 24.36 14.37 -7.25
C ALA A 20 25.38 13.27 -7.63
N PRO A 21 26.63 13.35 -7.14
CA PRO A 21 27.57 12.25 -7.27
C PRO A 21 27.11 11.00 -6.51
N SER A 22 27.10 9.82 -7.15
CA SER A 22 26.59 8.56 -6.58
C SER A 22 27.15 8.27 -5.17
N ARG A 23 28.44 8.51 -4.93
CA ARG A 23 29.11 8.26 -3.63
C ARG A 23 28.49 8.97 -2.42
N TYR A 24 27.70 10.03 -2.64
CA TYR A 24 27.02 10.79 -1.58
C TYR A 24 25.51 10.60 -1.61
N ALA A 25 24.97 9.93 -2.65
CA ALA A 25 23.55 9.89 -2.93
C ALA A 25 22.74 9.29 -1.77
N GLY A 26 23.19 8.18 -1.17
CA GLY A 26 22.51 7.56 -0.04
C GLY A 26 22.39 8.47 1.18
N ARG A 27 23.50 9.17 1.55
CA ARG A 27 23.49 10.10 2.69
C ARG A 27 22.64 11.34 2.42
N LEU A 28 22.73 11.87 1.19
CA LEU A 28 21.94 13.01 0.77
C LEU A 28 20.44 12.66 0.73
N ALA A 29 20.10 11.48 0.20
CA ALA A 29 18.73 10.99 0.16
C ALA A 29 18.14 10.82 1.56
N ALA A 30 18.90 10.21 2.49
CA ALA A 30 18.45 10.06 3.87
C ALA A 30 18.22 11.42 4.55
N GLY A 31 19.17 12.35 4.43
CA GLY A 31 18.99 13.70 4.96
C GLY A 31 17.82 14.44 4.32
N TRP A 32 17.65 14.31 3.01
CA TRP A 32 16.56 14.96 2.27
C TRP A 32 15.19 14.39 2.64
N SER A 33 15.06 13.06 2.78
CA SER A 33 13.79 12.42 3.11
C SER A 33 13.21 12.84 4.46
N LEU A 34 14.07 13.32 5.37
CA LEU A 34 13.61 13.88 6.65
C LEU A 34 12.82 15.19 6.49
N LEU A 35 12.99 15.93 5.38
CA LEU A 35 12.26 17.18 5.15
C LEU A 35 10.76 16.89 4.85
N PRO A 36 10.41 16.08 3.82
CA PRO A 36 9.01 15.70 3.61
C PRO A 36 8.41 14.94 4.79
N LEU A 37 9.19 14.08 5.48
CA LEU A 37 8.75 13.41 6.69
C LEU A 37 8.40 14.41 7.80
N ALA A 38 9.28 15.34 8.12
CA ALA A 38 9.03 16.34 9.15
C ALA A 38 7.83 17.24 8.80
N LEU A 39 7.72 17.65 7.53
CA LEU A 39 6.59 18.45 7.06
C LEU A 39 5.27 17.69 7.15
N SER A 40 5.22 16.42 6.73
CA SER A 40 4.01 15.60 6.80
C SER A 40 3.59 15.33 8.24
N LEU A 41 4.54 15.08 9.16
CA LEU A 41 4.26 14.92 10.60
C LEU A 41 3.79 16.22 11.24
N PHE A 42 4.35 17.37 10.83
CA PHE A 42 3.86 18.68 11.25
C PHE A 42 2.41 18.91 10.79
N MET A 43 2.11 18.59 9.52
CA MET A 43 0.74 18.65 8.98
C MET A 43 -0.20 17.71 9.71
N TYR A 44 0.27 16.51 10.02
CA TYR A 44 -0.50 15.52 10.77
C TYR A 44 -0.84 16.01 12.19
N ALA A 45 0.15 16.54 12.90
CA ALA A 45 -0.06 17.08 14.25
C ALA A 45 -0.95 18.32 14.30
N GLY A 46 -0.91 19.15 13.23
CA GLY A 46 -1.76 20.34 13.07
C GLY A 46 -3.07 20.08 12.32
N PHE A 47 -3.43 18.81 12.07
CA PHE A 47 -4.62 18.49 11.29
C PHE A 47 -5.90 18.90 12.00
N SER A 48 -6.73 19.68 11.32
CA SER A 48 -8.01 20.21 11.84
C SER A 48 -9.17 20.02 10.86
N GLY A 49 -9.00 19.18 9.84
CA GLY A 49 -10.04 18.90 8.85
C GLY A 49 -11.22 18.14 9.47
N GLN A 50 -12.45 18.61 9.21
CA GLN A 50 -13.70 18.00 9.65
C GLN A 50 -14.61 17.66 8.48
N GLY A 51 -14.01 17.44 7.29
CA GLY A 51 -14.69 17.16 6.03
C GLY A 51 -14.37 15.78 5.48
N ASN A 52 -15.08 15.44 4.40
CA ASN A 52 -14.73 14.37 3.49
C ASN A 52 -14.43 14.98 2.13
N ALA A 53 -13.35 14.57 1.51
CA ALA A 53 -12.84 15.14 0.28
C ALA A 53 -13.84 15.18 -0.88
N LEU A 54 -14.84 14.29 -0.91
CA LEU A 54 -15.85 14.22 -1.96
C LEU A 54 -17.25 14.66 -1.52
N LEU A 55 -17.50 14.73 -0.22
CA LEU A 55 -18.84 14.98 0.32
C LEU A 55 -19.00 16.37 0.91
N GLY A 56 -17.90 17.10 1.01
CA GLY A 56 -17.89 18.45 1.57
C GLY A 56 -17.40 18.50 3.02
N GLY A 57 -17.66 19.63 3.67
CA GLY A 57 -17.09 19.96 4.98
C GLY A 57 -15.75 20.70 4.84
N GLN A 58 -15.11 20.99 5.97
CA GLN A 58 -13.85 21.73 5.98
C GLN A 58 -12.66 20.78 5.74
N LEU A 59 -12.02 20.93 4.60
CA LEU A 59 -10.76 20.22 4.31
C LEU A 59 -9.57 20.95 4.95
N ALA A 60 -8.57 20.19 5.35
CA ALA A 60 -7.30 20.76 5.78
C ALA A 60 -6.40 21.05 4.58
N TYR A 61 -5.65 22.16 4.64
CA TYR A 61 -4.62 22.50 3.66
C TYR A 61 -5.12 22.58 2.21
N GLU A 62 -6.37 22.96 2.02
CA GLU A 62 -7.01 23.06 0.72
C GLU A 62 -6.46 24.22 -0.09
N THR A 63 -6.25 23.98 -1.38
CA THR A 63 -5.85 24.99 -2.36
C THR A 63 -6.53 24.68 -3.68
N THR A 64 -7.23 25.66 -4.25
CA THR A 64 -7.88 25.55 -5.56
C THR A 64 -7.41 26.69 -6.43
N VAL A 65 -6.83 26.36 -7.59
CA VAL A 65 -6.39 27.33 -8.60
C VAL A 65 -6.82 26.84 -9.97
N GLN A 66 -7.54 27.65 -10.72
CA GLN A 66 -7.88 27.34 -12.11
C GLN A 66 -6.60 27.20 -12.94
N TRP A 67 -6.45 26.09 -13.66
CA TRP A 67 -5.25 25.81 -14.44
C TRP A 67 -5.48 25.92 -15.94
N VAL A 68 -6.35 25.06 -16.51
CA VAL A 68 -6.59 24.99 -17.96
C VAL A 68 -8.07 24.79 -18.23
N SER A 69 -8.60 25.44 -19.29
CA SER A 69 -9.94 25.17 -19.79
C SER A 69 -9.87 24.30 -21.06
N LEU A 70 -10.54 23.16 -21.03
CA LEU A 70 -10.61 22.21 -22.13
C LEU A 70 -12.07 22.08 -22.60
N GLY A 71 -12.46 22.84 -23.60
CA GLY A 71 -13.84 22.90 -24.08
C GLY A 71 -14.79 23.35 -22.98
N PRO A 72 -15.83 22.56 -22.62
CA PRO A 72 -16.76 22.93 -21.56
C PRO A 72 -16.22 22.71 -20.15
N TYR A 73 -15.08 22.00 -19.97
CA TYR A 73 -14.55 21.64 -18.66
C TYR A 73 -13.35 22.49 -18.28
N THR A 74 -13.29 22.87 -17.02
CA THR A 74 -12.13 23.50 -16.39
C THR A 74 -11.36 22.44 -15.61
N LEU A 75 -10.06 22.39 -15.82
CA LEU A 75 -9.11 21.64 -14.99
C LEU A 75 -8.58 22.56 -13.91
N ASN A 76 -8.66 22.15 -12.68
CA ASN A 76 -8.19 22.89 -11.53
C ASN A 76 -6.98 22.21 -10.90
N TRP A 77 -5.98 22.99 -10.53
CA TRP A 77 -5.08 22.54 -9.50
C TRP A 77 -5.84 22.61 -8.17
N HIS A 78 -6.48 21.49 -7.82
CA HIS A 78 -7.25 21.38 -6.61
C HIS A 78 -6.66 20.26 -5.75
N VAL A 79 -6.13 20.62 -4.59
CA VAL A 79 -5.57 19.71 -3.60
C VAL A 79 -6.12 20.03 -2.22
N GLY A 80 -6.30 19.02 -1.39
CA GLY A 80 -6.83 19.17 -0.03
C GLY A 80 -6.78 17.85 0.70
N LEU A 81 -6.84 17.90 2.03
CA LEU A 81 -6.70 16.72 2.88
C LEU A 81 -7.89 16.57 3.83
N ASP A 82 -8.35 15.34 3.96
CA ASP A 82 -9.32 14.91 4.98
C ASP A 82 -8.72 13.85 5.91
N GLY A 83 -9.52 13.36 6.84
CA GLY A 83 -9.10 12.35 7.81
C GLY A 83 -8.74 10.98 7.22
N ILE A 84 -9.01 10.74 5.93
CA ILE A 84 -8.62 9.52 5.21
C ILE A 84 -7.25 9.73 4.53
N SER A 85 -7.06 10.86 3.85
CA SER A 85 -5.85 11.13 3.05
C SER A 85 -4.65 11.51 3.92
N MET A 86 -4.84 12.28 5.00
CA MET A 86 -3.74 12.75 5.86
C MET A 86 -2.91 11.58 6.45
N PRO A 87 -3.50 10.55 7.07
CA PRO A 87 -2.74 9.41 7.57
C PRO A 87 -1.97 8.64 6.47
N LEU A 88 -2.52 8.56 5.25
CA LEU A 88 -1.87 7.88 4.12
C LEU A 88 -0.66 8.66 3.60
N ILE A 89 -0.71 10.00 3.64
CA ILE A 89 0.44 10.85 3.32
C ILE A 89 1.55 10.67 4.37
N ALA A 90 1.22 10.69 5.66
CA ALA A 90 2.20 10.43 6.72
C ALA A 90 2.81 9.02 6.59
N LEU A 91 2.00 8.00 6.28
CA LEU A 91 2.49 6.65 5.99
C LEU A 91 3.47 6.64 4.81
N SER A 92 3.18 7.40 3.75
CA SER A 92 4.02 7.46 2.55
C SER A 92 5.41 8.00 2.86
N THR A 93 5.49 9.11 3.59
CA THR A 93 6.78 9.74 3.95
C THR A 93 7.58 8.89 4.95
N VAL A 94 6.92 8.24 5.92
CA VAL A 94 7.55 7.30 6.86
C VAL A 94 8.15 6.12 6.10
N LEU A 95 7.39 5.49 5.21
CA LEU A 95 7.84 4.32 4.47
C LEU A 95 8.92 4.67 3.43
N THR A 96 8.86 5.86 2.82
CA THR A 96 9.93 6.33 1.92
C THR A 96 11.23 6.52 2.67
N THR A 97 11.20 7.15 3.84
CA THR A 97 12.40 7.31 4.69
C THR A 97 12.95 5.95 5.11
N ALA A 98 12.08 5.01 5.53
CA ALA A 98 12.49 3.66 5.87
C ALA A 98 13.11 2.92 4.67
N ALA A 99 12.52 3.03 3.48
CA ALA A 99 13.01 2.43 2.25
C ALA A 99 14.38 3.00 1.83
N ILE A 100 14.57 4.33 1.95
CA ILE A 100 15.85 4.99 1.64
C ILE A 100 16.96 4.49 2.58
N LEU A 101 16.70 4.38 3.87
CA LEU A 101 17.68 3.88 4.84
C LEU A 101 18.03 2.40 4.58
N SER A 102 17.03 1.57 4.34
CA SER A 102 17.23 0.14 4.06
C SER A 102 17.84 -0.15 2.67
N ALA A 103 17.97 0.89 1.82
CA ALA A 103 18.60 0.76 0.50
C ALA A 103 20.12 0.86 0.52
N TRP A 104 20.73 1.31 1.63
CA TRP A 104 22.18 1.54 1.68
C TRP A 104 23.02 0.27 1.52
N THR A 105 22.53 -0.88 1.95
CA THR A 105 23.21 -2.16 1.79
C THR A 105 22.99 -2.78 0.41
N PRO A 106 21.75 -2.90 -0.12
CA PRO A 106 21.51 -3.65 -1.36
C PRO A 106 21.73 -2.83 -2.65
N ILE A 107 21.88 -1.50 -2.58
CA ILE A 107 21.99 -0.65 -3.78
C ILE A 107 23.40 -0.06 -3.85
N GLU A 108 24.22 -0.62 -4.73
CA GLU A 108 25.63 -0.24 -4.95
C GLU A 108 25.84 0.50 -6.27
N ASP A 109 25.00 0.22 -7.27
CA ASP A 109 25.11 0.81 -8.61
C ASP A 109 24.06 1.89 -8.85
N ARG A 110 24.46 2.98 -9.51
CA ARG A 110 23.57 4.08 -9.93
C ARG A 110 22.70 4.60 -8.77
N GLU A 111 23.27 4.70 -7.58
CA GLU A 111 22.58 5.11 -6.36
C GLU A 111 21.80 6.42 -6.53
N ASN A 112 22.40 7.42 -7.19
CA ASN A 112 21.76 8.71 -7.43
C ASN A 112 20.46 8.57 -8.23
N GLN A 113 20.42 7.71 -9.25
CA GLN A 113 19.21 7.44 -10.02
C GLN A 113 18.17 6.67 -9.20
N PHE A 114 18.60 5.70 -8.39
CA PHE A 114 17.72 4.96 -7.51
C PHE A 114 16.99 5.87 -6.54
N TYR A 115 17.73 6.66 -5.76
CA TYR A 115 17.14 7.56 -4.77
C TYR A 115 16.35 8.71 -5.41
N GLY A 116 16.77 9.19 -6.59
CA GLY A 116 16.01 10.16 -7.35
C GLY A 116 14.64 9.63 -7.76
N LEU A 117 14.56 8.38 -8.24
CA LEU A 117 13.29 7.72 -8.56
C LEU A 117 12.43 7.44 -7.32
N VAL A 118 13.04 7.12 -6.17
CA VAL A 118 12.31 6.92 -4.91
C VAL A 118 11.63 8.21 -4.44
N LEU A 119 12.31 9.36 -4.50
CA LEU A 119 11.70 10.65 -4.13
C LEU A 119 10.67 11.12 -5.17
N PHE A 120 10.86 10.82 -6.46
CA PHE A 120 9.82 11.07 -7.47
C PHE A 120 8.56 10.23 -7.22
N LEU A 121 8.75 8.98 -6.81
CA LEU A 121 7.66 8.10 -6.39
C LEU A 121 6.90 8.67 -5.19
N GLU A 122 7.61 9.17 -4.18
CA GLU A 122 7.02 9.82 -3.00
C GLU A 122 6.16 11.03 -3.40
N ALA A 123 6.68 11.91 -4.26
CA ALA A 123 5.91 13.05 -4.78
C ALA A 123 4.62 12.61 -5.46
N SER A 124 4.71 11.55 -6.28
CA SER A 124 3.55 11.01 -6.98
C SER A 124 2.51 10.40 -6.03
N LEU A 125 2.95 9.70 -4.98
CA LEU A 125 2.08 9.14 -3.95
C LEU A 125 1.36 10.22 -3.14
N VAL A 126 2.09 11.27 -2.72
CA VAL A 126 1.48 12.44 -2.05
C VAL A 126 0.42 13.09 -2.95
N GLY A 127 0.73 13.24 -4.24
CA GLY A 127 -0.22 13.79 -5.22
C GLY A 127 -1.49 12.96 -5.36
N VAL A 128 -1.39 11.62 -5.39
CA VAL A 128 -2.56 10.72 -5.45
C VAL A 128 -3.47 10.87 -4.24
N PHE A 129 -2.91 11.03 -3.04
CA PHE A 129 -3.73 11.15 -1.82
C PHE A 129 -4.29 12.56 -1.59
N ALA A 130 -3.70 13.58 -2.22
CA ALA A 130 -4.08 14.97 -2.02
C ALA A 130 -4.91 15.59 -3.15
N ALA A 131 -4.82 15.08 -4.38
CA ALA A 131 -5.51 15.66 -5.53
C ALA A 131 -7.03 15.45 -5.47
N LEU A 132 -7.78 16.51 -5.76
CA LEU A 132 -9.23 16.59 -5.77
C LEU A 132 -9.81 16.91 -7.17
N ASP A 133 -8.97 17.22 -8.15
CA ASP A 133 -9.33 17.25 -9.57
C ASP A 133 -8.93 15.89 -10.19
N PHE A 134 -9.85 15.30 -10.96
CA PHE A 134 -9.61 13.96 -11.52
C PHE A 134 -8.42 13.91 -12.48
N PHE A 135 -8.21 14.95 -13.29
CA PHE A 135 -7.10 14.95 -14.24
C PHE A 135 -5.76 15.03 -13.49
N VAL A 136 -5.66 15.92 -12.50
CA VAL A 136 -4.47 16.05 -11.66
C VAL A 136 -4.22 14.75 -10.89
N TRP A 137 -5.28 14.16 -10.32
CA TRP A 137 -5.21 12.87 -9.66
C TRP A 137 -4.70 11.77 -10.60
N PHE A 138 -5.23 11.70 -11.83
CA PHE A 138 -4.84 10.70 -12.83
C PHE A 138 -3.38 10.87 -13.27
N VAL A 139 -2.90 12.10 -13.42
CA VAL A 139 -1.48 12.37 -13.71
C VAL A 139 -0.58 11.78 -12.60
N PHE A 140 -0.89 12.03 -11.33
CA PHE A 140 -0.12 11.44 -10.23
C PHE A 140 -0.28 9.93 -10.14
N TRP A 141 -1.47 9.41 -10.41
CA TRP A 141 -1.74 7.96 -10.45
C TRP A 141 -0.88 7.22 -11.48
N GLU A 142 -0.74 7.76 -12.68
CA GLU A 142 0.13 7.21 -13.72
C GLU A 142 1.61 7.51 -13.46
N ALA A 143 1.95 8.66 -12.89
CA ALA A 143 3.32 9.04 -12.57
C ALA A 143 4.01 8.03 -11.63
N VAL A 144 3.27 7.36 -10.75
CA VAL A 144 3.78 6.28 -9.87
C VAL A 144 4.35 5.10 -10.67
N LEU A 145 3.78 4.79 -11.85
CA LEU A 145 4.20 3.62 -12.64
C LEU A 145 5.61 3.77 -13.20
N VAL A 146 5.99 4.99 -13.58
CA VAL A 146 7.28 5.27 -14.22
C VAL A 146 8.46 4.93 -13.30
N PRO A 147 8.59 5.52 -12.09
CA PRO A 147 9.68 5.19 -11.19
C PRO A 147 9.64 3.72 -10.77
N MET A 148 8.46 3.17 -10.50
CA MET A 148 8.34 1.78 -10.07
C MET A 148 8.81 0.79 -11.15
N TYR A 149 8.48 1.04 -12.43
CA TYR A 149 8.98 0.23 -13.54
C TYR A 149 10.51 0.22 -13.57
N PHE A 150 11.15 1.39 -13.51
CA PHE A 150 12.61 1.48 -13.55
C PHE A 150 13.28 0.90 -12.31
N LEU A 151 12.71 1.13 -11.12
CA LEU A 151 13.23 0.58 -9.86
C LEU A 151 13.24 -0.96 -9.88
N ILE A 152 12.23 -1.60 -10.46
CA ILE A 152 12.21 -3.06 -10.63
C ILE A 152 13.13 -3.50 -11.78
N ALA A 153 13.07 -2.84 -12.95
CA ALA A 153 13.74 -3.28 -14.16
C ALA A 153 15.27 -3.14 -14.11
N ILE A 154 15.80 -2.18 -13.34
CA ILE A 154 17.24 -1.88 -13.28
C ILE A 154 17.90 -2.59 -12.09
N TRP A 155 17.35 -2.44 -10.88
CA TRP A 155 17.96 -2.95 -9.64
C TRP A 155 17.34 -4.26 -9.13
N GLY A 156 16.39 -4.82 -9.85
CA GLY A 156 15.73 -6.08 -9.50
C GLY A 156 16.59 -7.33 -9.74
N GLY A 157 16.04 -8.47 -9.35
CA GLY A 157 16.66 -9.79 -9.43
C GLY A 157 16.78 -10.35 -10.86
N PRO A 158 17.05 -11.64 -10.99
CA PRO A 158 17.34 -12.27 -12.30
C PRO A 158 16.22 -12.12 -13.33
N ARG A 159 14.94 -12.14 -12.91
CA ARG A 159 13.78 -12.02 -13.80
C ARG A 159 13.17 -10.61 -13.80
N ARG A 160 13.93 -9.60 -13.38
CA ARG A 160 13.49 -8.19 -13.21
C ARG A 160 12.75 -7.61 -14.41
N LYS A 161 13.24 -7.86 -15.63
CA LYS A 161 12.60 -7.35 -16.87
C LYS A 161 11.19 -7.91 -17.05
N TYR A 162 11.03 -9.22 -16.85
CA TYR A 162 9.70 -9.86 -16.90
C TYR A 162 8.75 -9.28 -15.86
N ALA A 163 9.19 -9.17 -14.61
CA ALA A 163 8.38 -8.65 -13.52
C ALA A 163 7.99 -7.18 -13.74
N ALA A 164 8.93 -6.35 -14.19
CA ALA A 164 8.68 -4.94 -14.49
C ALA A 164 7.68 -4.77 -15.64
N ILE A 165 7.83 -5.51 -16.74
CA ILE A 165 6.91 -5.47 -17.87
C ILE A 165 5.52 -5.98 -17.44
N LYS A 166 5.45 -7.10 -16.71
CA LYS A 166 4.19 -7.64 -16.20
C LYS A 166 3.48 -6.63 -15.31
N PHE A 167 4.18 -6.05 -14.35
CA PHE A 167 3.64 -4.99 -13.48
C PHE A 167 3.09 -3.82 -14.31
N PHE A 168 3.90 -3.29 -15.23
CA PHE A 168 3.53 -2.12 -16.03
C PHE A 168 2.31 -2.40 -16.92
N VAL A 169 2.31 -3.50 -17.65
CA VAL A 169 1.20 -3.85 -18.56
C VAL A 169 -0.10 -4.09 -17.77
N TYR A 170 -0.04 -4.88 -16.68
CA TYR A 170 -1.22 -5.13 -15.85
C TYR A 170 -1.83 -3.84 -15.31
N THR A 171 -1.00 -2.97 -14.74
CA THR A 171 -1.48 -1.74 -14.10
C THR A 171 -1.91 -0.68 -15.11
N ASN A 172 -1.22 -0.57 -16.25
CA ASN A 172 -1.60 0.41 -17.29
C ASN A 172 -2.92 0.02 -17.98
N VAL A 173 -3.10 -1.26 -18.35
CA VAL A 173 -4.38 -1.73 -18.93
C VAL A 173 -5.53 -1.52 -17.94
N ALA A 174 -5.30 -1.81 -16.66
CA ALA A 174 -6.28 -1.58 -15.60
C ALA A 174 -6.65 -0.09 -15.47
N SER A 175 -5.65 0.80 -15.54
CA SER A 175 -5.88 2.25 -15.52
C SER A 175 -6.73 2.72 -16.71
N LEU A 176 -6.50 2.18 -17.90
CA LEU A 176 -7.31 2.51 -19.08
C LEU A 176 -8.78 2.07 -18.91
N VAL A 177 -9.02 0.88 -18.35
CA VAL A 177 -10.40 0.41 -18.07
C VAL A 177 -11.08 1.33 -17.05
N MET A 178 -10.40 1.69 -15.97
CA MET A 178 -10.89 2.65 -14.98
C MET A 178 -11.20 4.02 -15.62
N PHE A 179 -10.29 4.51 -16.46
CA PHE A 179 -10.41 5.79 -17.15
C PHE A 179 -11.67 5.84 -18.04
N ILE A 180 -11.94 4.77 -18.82
CA ILE A 180 -13.16 4.65 -19.61
C ILE A 180 -14.40 4.73 -18.72
N GLY A 181 -14.41 4.02 -17.59
CA GLY A 181 -15.53 4.05 -16.65
C GLY A 181 -15.78 5.46 -16.09
N PHE A 182 -14.72 6.16 -15.71
CA PHE A 182 -14.83 7.52 -15.18
C PHE A 182 -15.33 8.51 -16.24
N PHE A 183 -14.74 8.50 -17.44
CA PHE A 183 -15.16 9.40 -18.52
C PHE A 183 -16.58 9.10 -19.03
N ALA A 184 -17.06 7.87 -18.92
CA ALA A 184 -18.46 7.57 -19.20
C ALA A 184 -19.41 8.31 -18.24
N LEU A 185 -19.03 8.49 -16.96
CA LEU A 185 -19.78 9.34 -16.02
C LEU A 185 -19.69 10.82 -16.42
N ILE A 186 -18.49 11.33 -16.73
CA ILE A 186 -18.29 12.73 -17.12
C ILE A 186 -19.14 13.08 -18.34
N PHE A 187 -19.10 12.26 -19.39
CA PHE A 187 -19.91 12.49 -20.60
C PHE A 187 -21.40 12.31 -20.35
N GLY A 188 -21.79 11.42 -19.43
CA GLY A 188 -23.18 11.26 -19.01
C GLY A 188 -23.71 12.44 -18.19
N LEU A 189 -22.85 13.12 -17.42
CA LEU A 189 -23.18 14.36 -16.70
C LEU A 189 -23.25 15.57 -17.65
N GLY A 190 -22.46 15.58 -18.72
CA GLY A 190 -22.51 16.62 -19.75
C GLY A 190 -22.40 18.03 -19.17
N ASP A 191 -23.40 18.89 -19.46
CA ASP A 191 -23.43 20.30 -19.04
C ASP A 191 -23.75 20.50 -17.53
N SER A 192 -24.06 19.43 -16.79
CA SER A 192 -24.32 19.52 -15.34
C SER A 192 -23.05 19.79 -14.54
N ILE A 193 -21.87 19.60 -15.13
CA ILE A 193 -20.58 19.87 -14.50
C ILE A 193 -19.74 20.82 -15.39
N GLY A 194 -19.10 21.81 -14.77
CA GLY A 194 -18.19 22.74 -15.45
C GLY A 194 -16.70 22.44 -15.22
N SER A 195 -16.38 21.43 -14.40
CA SER A 195 -15.00 21.08 -14.05
C SER A 195 -14.82 19.57 -13.85
N LEU A 196 -13.58 19.10 -13.80
CA LEU A 196 -13.23 17.73 -13.39
C LEU A 196 -12.96 17.62 -11.89
N ASP A 197 -13.40 18.56 -11.08
CA ASP A 197 -13.34 18.48 -9.63
C ASP A 197 -14.17 17.32 -9.11
N MET A 198 -13.53 16.39 -8.39
CA MET A 198 -14.18 15.20 -7.88
C MET A 198 -15.33 15.50 -6.89
N PRO A 199 -15.25 16.51 -6.01
CA PRO A 199 -16.38 16.94 -5.18
C PRO A 199 -17.60 17.38 -6.01
N ALA A 200 -17.39 18.17 -7.08
CA ALA A 200 -18.47 18.63 -7.94
C ALA A 200 -19.12 17.47 -8.70
N ILE A 201 -18.32 16.54 -9.21
CA ILE A 201 -18.81 15.31 -9.86
C ILE A 201 -19.62 14.45 -8.88
N ALA A 202 -19.12 14.25 -7.65
CA ALA A 202 -19.83 13.50 -6.64
C ALA A 202 -21.16 14.15 -6.25
N GLN A 203 -21.21 15.47 -6.18
CA GLN A 203 -22.43 16.24 -5.93
C GLN A 203 -23.46 16.06 -7.06
N ALA A 204 -23.06 16.21 -8.32
CA ALA A 204 -23.94 16.05 -9.49
C ALA A 204 -24.51 14.63 -9.60
N LEU A 205 -23.68 13.61 -9.33
CA LEU A 205 -24.11 12.20 -9.31
C LEU A 205 -25.16 11.92 -8.22
N ARG A 206 -25.00 12.52 -7.03
CA ARG A 206 -25.97 12.41 -5.92
C ARG A 206 -27.25 13.19 -6.18
N ALA A 207 -27.15 14.33 -6.87
CA ALA A 207 -28.32 15.09 -7.31
C ALA A 207 -29.12 14.39 -8.42
N GLY A 208 -28.64 13.26 -8.94
CA GLY A 208 -29.32 12.50 -10.01
C GLY A 208 -29.20 13.14 -11.38
N GLU A 209 -28.20 13.98 -11.61
CA GLU A 209 -28.01 14.74 -12.85
C GLU A 209 -27.40 13.90 -13.99
N LEU A 210 -27.09 12.61 -13.74
CA LEU A 210 -26.57 11.71 -14.75
C LEU A 210 -27.60 11.46 -15.85
N GLY A 211 -27.30 11.87 -17.07
CA GLY A 211 -28.11 11.62 -18.26
C GLY A 211 -27.81 10.28 -18.94
N SER A 212 -28.51 10.00 -20.04
CA SER A 212 -28.19 8.87 -20.91
C SER A 212 -27.00 9.19 -21.81
N LEU A 213 -26.14 8.20 -22.05
CA LEU A 213 -24.98 8.31 -22.94
C LEU A 213 -25.09 7.26 -24.05
N ALA A 214 -25.08 7.69 -25.31
CA ALA A 214 -25.16 6.79 -26.49
C ALA A 214 -26.31 5.77 -26.42
N GLY A 215 -27.48 6.17 -25.89
CA GLY A 215 -28.64 5.31 -25.72
C GLY A 215 -28.62 4.40 -24.48
N VAL A 216 -27.57 4.44 -23.69
CA VAL A 216 -27.49 3.70 -22.42
C VAL A 216 -28.19 4.52 -21.31
N PRO A 217 -29.19 3.95 -20.60
CA PRO A 217 -29.90 4.64 -19.53
C PRO A 217 -28.98 4.99 -18.34
N PRO A 218 -29.25 6.06 -17.55
CA PRO A 218 -28.40 6.52 -16.47
C PRO A 218 -28.04 5.45 -15.44
N GLY A 219 -28.99 4.65 -14.98
CA GLY A 219 -28.75 3.58 -14.00
C GLY A 219 -27.81 2.48 -14.53
N THR A 220 -27.98 2.08 -15.81
CA THR A 220 -27.08 1.13 -16.46
C THR A 220 -25.68 1.73 -16.66
N LEU A 221 -25.62 3.01 -17.10
CA LEU A 221 -24.37 3.73 -17.27
C LEU A 221 -23.58 3.80 -15.97
N LYS A 222 -24.24 4.16 -14.86
CA LYS A 222 -23.67 4.22 -13.51
C LYS A 222 -23.11 2.86 -13.07
N THR A 223 -23.86 1.78 -13.30
CA THR A 223 -23.42 0.41 -12.97
C THR A 223 -22.23 -0.03 -13.83
N LEU A 224 -22.22 0.24 -15.13
CA LEU A 224 -21.10 -0.09 -16.02
C LEU A 224 -19.84 0.71 -15.65
N ALA A 225 -19.98 1.99 -15.35
CA ALA A 225 -18.88 2.84 -14.89
C ALA A 225 -18.32 2.34 -13.57
N PHE A 226 -19.18 1.98 -12.60
CA PHE A 226 -18.77 1.35 -11.35
C PHE A 226 -17.96 0.08 -11.59
N ALA A 227 -18.48 -0.82 -12.44
CA ALA A 227 -17.82 -2.09 -12.73
C ALA A 227 -16.45 -1.89 -13.41
N ALA A 228 -16.34 -0.96 -14.36
CA ALA A 228 -15.08 -0.63 -15.03
C ALA A 228 -14.05 -0.04 -14.06
N MET A 229 -14.45 0.94 -13.23
CA MET A 229 -13.56 1.52 -12.21
C MET A 229 -13.17 0.48 -11.16
N PHE A 230 -14.12 -0.32 -10.66
CA PHE A 230 -13.82 -1.39 -9.71
C PHE A 230 -12.82 -2.40 -10.28
N ALA A 231 -13.02 -2.86 -11.53
CA ALA A 231 -12.11 -3.78 -12.19
C ALA A 231 -10.69 -3.19 -12.34
N GLY A 232 -10.59 -1.91 -12.73
CA GLY A 232 -9.31 -1.21 -12.83
C GLY A 232 -8.59 -1.10 -11.48
N PHE A 233 -9.29 -0.67 -10.43
CA PHE A 233 -8.72 -0.57 -9.09
C PHE A 233 -8.41 -1.93 -8.46
N ALA A 234 -9.23 -2.96 -8.72
CA ALA A 234 -9.03 -4.32 -8.22
C ALA A 234 -7.70 -4.93 -8.68
N VAL A 235 -7.19 -4.55 -9.85
CA VAL A 235 -5.84 -4.94 -10.29
C VAL A 235 -4.77 -4.32 -9.39
N LYS A 236 -4.89 -3.03 -9.08
CA LYS A 236 -3.92 -2.30 -8.24
C LYS A 236 -3.95 -2.78 -6.78
N VAL A 237 -5.14 -3.11 -6.27
CA VAL A 237 -5.38 -3.67 -4.90
C VAL A 237 -4.90 -5.10 -4.75
N PRO A 238 -4.52 -5.80 -5.70
CA PRO A 238 -4.46 -7.15 -6.19
C PRO A 238 -5.54 -8.09 -5.65
N VAL A 239 -6.78 -7.84 -6.05
CA VAL A 239 -7.90 -8.74 -5.75
C VAL A 239 -7.82 -10.02 -6.58
N VAL A 240 -8.22 -11.15 -6.02
CA VAL A 240 -8.34 -12.41 -6.77
C VAL A 240 -9.50 -12.27 -7.78
N PRO A 241 -9.32 -12.59 -9.09
CA PRO A 241 -8.21 -13.33 -9.70
C PRO A 241 -7.09 -12.47 -10.33
N VAL A 242 -7.15 -11.14 -10.28
CA VAL A 242 -6.24 -10.22 -10.99
C VAL A 242 -4.96 -9.87 -10.22
N HIS A 243 -4.61 -10.65 -9.19
CA HIS A 243 -3.50 -10.44 -8.25
C HIS A 243 -2.12 -10.94 -8.73
N THR A 244 -2.07 -11.70 -9.83
CA THR A 244 -0.90 -12.53 -10.17
C THR A 244 0.37 -11.76 -10.53
N TRP A 245 0.29 -10.45 -10.76
CA TRP A 245 1.44 -9.59 -10.99
C TRP A 245 2.22 -9.29 -9.70
N LEU A 246 1.51 -9.23 -8.56
CA LEU A 246 2.06 -8.75 -7.29
C LEU A 246 3.22 -9.61 -6.75
N PRO A 247 3.10 -10.96 -6.65
CA PRO A 247 4.19 -11.77 -6.14
C PRO A 247 5.43 -11.71 -7.02
N ASP A 248 5.27 -11.67 -8.36
CA ASP A 248 6.40 -11.58 -9.28
C ASP A 248 7.11 -10.23 -9.15
N ALA A 249 6.35 -9.13 -9.03
CA ALA A 249 6.90 -7.80 -8.82
C ALA A 249 7.69 -7.72 -7.50
N HIS A 250 7.14 -8.25 -6.39
CA HIS A 250 7.81 -8.23 -5.09
C HIS A 250 9.07 -9.09 -5.03
N VAL A 251 9.02 -10.29 -5.60
CA VAL A 251 10.15 -11.23 -5.56
C VAL A 251 11.35 -10.66 -6.31
N GLU A 252 11.10 -10.01 -7.44
CA GLU A 252 12.15 -9.44 -8.27
C GLU A 252 12.59 -8.03 -7.84
N ALA A 253 11.70 -7.21 -7.28
CA ALA A 253 12.05 -5.86 -6.83
C ALA A 253 13.15 -5.89 -5.76
N PRO A 254 14.04 -4.89 -5.68
CA PRO A 254 14.88 -4.69 -4.51
C PRO A 254 14.02 -4.55 -3.25
N THR A 255 14.51 -4.98 -2.10
CA THR A 255 13.72 -4.96 -0.86
C THR A 255 13.16 -3.58 -0.50
N PRO A 256 13.92 -2.47 -0.59
CA PRO A 256 13.38 -1.12 -0.34
C PRO A 256 12.18 -0.78 -1.23
N VAL A 257 12.21 -1.24 -2.48
CA VAL A 257 11.10 -1.06 -3.43
C VAL A 257 9.89 -1.92 -3.02
N SER A 258 10.11 -3.12 -2.49
CA SER A 258 9.03 -3.97 -1.96
C SER A 258 8.37 -3.34 -0.73
N VAL A 259 9.12 -2.63 0.13
CA VAL A 259 8.57 -1.86 1.25
C VAL A 259 7.57 -0.81 0.76
N LEU A 260 7.92 -0.04 -0.27
CA LEU A 260 7.03 0.98 -0.85
C LEU A 260 5.85 0.36 -1.60
N LEU A 261 6.08 -0.72 -2.36
CA LEU A 261 5.04 -1.38 -3.14
C LEU A 261 3.95 -1.97 -2.23
N ALA A 262 4.32 -2.76 -1.22
CA ALA A 262 3.36 -3.30 -0.26
C ALA A 262 2.82 -2.21 0.69
N GLY A 263 3.69 -1.32 1.13
CA GLY A 263 3.37 -0.32 2.14
C GLY A 263 2.42 0.78 1.67
N VAL A 264 2.58 1.29 0.45
CA VAL A 264 1.84 2.45 -0.06
C VAL A 264 1.14 2.21 -1.38
N LEU A 265 1.77 1.57 -2.38
CA LEU A 265 1.18 1.46 -3.71
C LEU A 265 -0.15 0.69 -3.72
N LEU A 266 -0.29 -0.37 -2.91
CA LEU A 266 -1.55 -1.09 -2.78
C LEU A 266 -2.65 -0.19 -2.21
N LYS A 267 -2.28 0.74 -1.31
CA LYS A 267 -3.22 1.69 -0.67
C LYS A 267 -3.73 2.75 -1.62
N MET A 268 -2.99 3.08 -2.68
CA MET A 268 -3.56 3.89 -3.77
C MET A 268 -4.82 3.23 -4.35
N GLY A 269 -4.76 1.92 -4.61
CA GLY A 269 -5.90 1.17 -5.15
C GLY A 269 -7.09 1.14 -4.19
N THR A 270 -6.85 0.83 -2.92
CA THR A 270 -7.92 0.81 -1.90
C THR A 270 -8.47 2.20 -1.59
N TYR A 271 -7.61 3.23 -1.60
CA TYR A 271 -8.01 4.64 -1.50
C TYR A 271 -8.90 5.05 -2.69
N ALA A 272 -8.49 4.68 -3.91
CA ALA A 272 -9.29 4.95 -5.10
C ALA A 272 -10.65 4.22 -5.08
N LEU A 273 -10.69 2.94 -4.66
CA LEU A 273 -11.94 2.23 -4.43
C LEU A 273 -12.83 2.98 -3.44
N LEU A 274 -12.29 3.41 -2.30
CA LEU A 274 -13.03 4.16 -1.29
C LEU A 274 -13.60 5.46 -1.89
N ARG A 275 -12.80 6.24 -2.63
CA ARG A 275 -13.21 7.52 -3.20
C ARG A 275 -14.22 7.36 -4.34
N PHE A 276 -13.89 6.57 -5.35
CA PHE A 276 -14.71 6.49 -6.56
C PHE A 276 -15.85 5.49 -6.46
N ASN A 277 -15.59 4.29 -5.97
CA ASN A 277 -16.63 3.26 -5.92
C ASN A 277 -17.50 3.38 -4.66
N PHE A 278 -16.89 3.52 -3.49
CA PHE A 278 -17.64 3.46 -2.23
C PHE A 278 -18.13 4.83 -1.73
N THR A 279 -17.58 5.95 -2.22
CA THR A 279 -18.07 7.29 -1.86
C THR A 279 -18.88 7.92 -2.99
N MET A 280 -18.34 7.99 -4.21
CA MET A 280 -19.00 8.65 -5.34
C MET A 280 -20.19 7.85 -5.89
N LEU A 281 -20.11 6.50 -5.88
CA LEU A 281 -21.11 5.56 -6.39
C LEU A 281 -21.60 4.63 -5.29
N ALA A 282 -21.86 5.17 -4.11
CA ALA A 282 -22.25 4.42 -2.90
C ALA A 282 -23.49 3.55 -3.08
N ASP A 283 -24.49 4.03 -3.79
CA ASP A 283 -25.72 3.29 -4.12
C ASP A 283 -25.46 2.01 -4.91
N VAL A 284 -24.60 2.08 -5.93
CA VAL A 284 -24.21 0.89 -6.72
C VAL A 284 -23.36 -0.06 -5.85
N ALA A 285 -22.43 0.46 -5.04
CA ALA A 285 -21.62 -0.36 -4.15
C ALA A 285 -22.50 -1.13 -3.15
N GLN A 286 -23.51 -0.50 -2.57
CA GLN A 286 -24.44 -1.14 -1.65
C GLN A 286 -25.33 -2.18 -2.36
N GLN A 287 -25.79 -1.88 -3.58
CA GLN A 287 -26.56 -2.84 -4.40
C GLN A 287 -25.79 -4.13 -4.65
N TYR A 288 -24.48 -4.06 -4.90
CA TYR A 288 -23.64 -5.21 -5.19
C TYR A 288 -22.77 -5.65 -4.00
N ALA A 289 -23.08 -5.22 -2.78
CA ALA A 289 -22.28 -5.45 -1.58
C ALA A 289 -21.93 -6.93 -1.35
N ALA A 290 -22.89 -7.85 -1.48
CA ALA A 290 -22.64 -9.28 -1.27
C ALA A 290 -21.68 -9.88 -2.31
N ILE A 291 -21.73 -9.41 -3.59
CA ILE A 291 -20.80 -9.84 -4.64
C ILE A 291 -19.41 -9.31 -4.37
N ILE A 292 -19.26 -8.06 -3.95
CA ILE A 292 -17.98 -7.47 -3.61
C ILE A 292 -17.39 -8.16 -2.37
N ALA A 293 -18.22 -8.45 -1.35
CA ALA A 293 -17.81 -9.21 -0.17
C ALA A 293 -17.32 -10.63 -0.51
N LEU A 294 -17.94 -11.27 -1.51
CA LEU A 294 -17.47 -12.57 -2.00
C LEU A 294 -16.04 -12.48 -2.57
N PHE A 295 -15.76 -11.50 -3.43
CA PHE A 295 -14.40 -11.28 -3.95
C PHE A 295 -13.40 -10.96 -2.83
N ALA A 296 -13.83 -10.16 -1.83
CA ALA A 296 -13.02 -9.84 -0.67
C ALA A 296 -12.63 -11.10 0.12
N VAL A 297 -13.60 -11.94 0.49
CA VAL A 297 -13.37 -13.16 1.27
C VAL A 297 -12.60 -14.21 0.47
N VAL A 298 -12.86 -14.36 -0.83
CA VAL A 298 -12.05 -15.21 -1.72
C VAL A 298 -10.59 -14.72 -1.71
N SER A 299 -10.35 -13.42 -1.76
CA SER A 299 -8.99 -12.87 -1.70
C SER A 299 -8.33 -13.13 -0.34
N VAL A 300 -9.08 -13.02 0.77
CA VAL A 300 -8.58 -13.37 2.11
C VAL A 300 -8.11 -14.82 2.17
N ILE A 301 -8.99 -15.76 1.85
CA ILE A 301 -8.72 -17.20 2.02
C ILE A 301 -7.70 -17.69 0.99
N TYR A 302 -7.91 -17.37 -0.29
CA TYR A 302 -7.05 -17.84 -1.36
C TYR A 302 -5.65 -17.23 -1.29
N GLY A 303 -5.55 -15.91 -0.97
CA GLY A 303 -4.27 -15.25 -0.74
C GLY A 303 -3.47 -15.89 0.41
N ALA A 304 -4.14 -16.20 1.53
CA ALA A 304 -3.52 -16.86 2.68
C ALA A 304 -3.08 -18.31 2.35
N LEU A 305 -3.89 -19.08 1.61
CA LEU A 305 -3.52 -20.42 1.16
C LEU A 305 -2.35 -20.40 0.17
N LEU A 306 -2.30 -19.41 -0.72
CA LEU A 306 -1.16 -19.23 -1.62
C LEU A 306 0.11 -18.88 -0.84
N ALA A 307 0.04 -18.04 0.22
CA ALA A 307 1.17 -17.76 1.09
C ALA A 307 1.68 -19.02 1.80
N LEU A 308 0.76 -19.86 2.31
CA LEU A 308 1.10 -21.13 2.95
C LEU A 308 1.85 -22.11 2.02
N ALA A 309 1.56 -22.06 0.73
CA ALA A 309 2.19 -22.92 -0.27
C ALA A 309 3.58 -22.44 -0.74
N GLN A 310 4.06 -21.27 -0.27
CA GLN A 310 5.35 -20.70 -0.71
C GLN A 310 6.51 -21.20 0.14
N GLN A 311 7.69 -21.26 -0.50
CA GLN A 311 8.98 -21.57 0.12
C GLN A 311 9.95 -20.38 0.14
N ASP A 312 9.57 -19.25 -0.44
CA ASP A 312 10.35 -18.01 -0.51
C ASP A 312 9.72 -16.99 0.46
N LEU A 313 10.48 -16.52 1.47
CA LEU A 313 10.01 -15.57 2.49
C LEU A 313 9.39 -14.31 1.87
N LYS A 314 10.00 -13.78 0.81
CA LYS A 314 9.50 -12.60 0.12
C LYS A 314 8.15 -12.85 -0.58
N ARG A 315 7.96 -14.08 -1.13
CA ARG A 315 6.69 -14.52 -1.71
C ARG A 315 5.61 -14.74 -0.65
N ILE A 316 5.97 -15.29 0.50
CA ILE A 316 5.05 -15.45 1.64
C ILE A 316 4.47 -14.08 2.00
N VAL A 317 5.33 -13.08 2.23
CA VAL A 317 4.91 -11.72 2.58
C VAL A 317 4.13 -11.05 1.43
N ALA A 318 4.45 -11.33 0.17
CA ALA A 318 3.70 -10.78 -0.97
C ALA A 318 2.27 -11.33 -1.05
N TYR A 319 2.08 -12.65 -0.92
CA TYR A 319 0.74 -13.27 -0.92
C TYR A 319 -0.07 -12.93 0.32
N SER A 320 0.59 -12.72 1.48
CA SER A 320 -0.11 -12.22 2.66
C SER A 320 -0.75 -10.85 2.43
N SER A 321 -0.14 -9.99 1.60
CA SER A 321 -0.72 -8.71 1.21
C SER A 321 -2.00 -8.87 0.37
N VAL A 322 -2.10 -9.91 -0.50
CA VAL A 322 -3.34 -10.22 -1.23
C VAL A 322 -4.47 -10.53 -0.24
N SER A 323 -4.19 -11.36 0.77
CA SER A 323 -5.14 -11.68 1.84
C SER A 323 -5.57 -10.43 2.61
N SER A 324 -4.62 -9.61 3.02
CA SER A 324 -4.89 -8.40 3.82
C SER A 324 -5.70 -7.35 3.08
N MET A 325 -5.50 -7.19 1.77
CA MET A 325 -6.33 -6.29 0.96
C MET A 325 -7.78 -6.80 0.84
N GLY A 326 -8.00 -8.11 0.94
CA GLY A 326 -9.33 -8.67 1.07
C GLY A 326 -10.09 -8.16 2.32
N TYR A 327 -9.42 -8.06 3.48
CA TYR A 327 -10.01 -7.45 4.67
C TYR A 327 -10.37 -5.99 4.46
N VAL A 328 -9.52 -5.21 3.78
CA VAL A 328 -9.82 -3.82 3.47
C VAL A 328 -11.11 -3.71 2.64
N ILE A 329 -11.25 -4.49 1.56
CA ILE A 329 -12.46 -4.46 0.72
C ILE A 329 -13.68 -4.89 1.51
N LEU A 330 -13.56 -5.92 2.35
CA LEU A 330 -14.65 -6.39 3.21
C LEU A 330 -15.14 -5.29 4.16
N GLY A 331 -14.22 -4.51 4.73
CA GLY A 331 -14.58 -3.38 5.58
C GLY A 331 -15.23 -2.23 4.80
N LEU A 332 -14.74 -1.93 3.57
CA LEU A 332 -15.33 -0.87 2.74
C LEU A 332 -16.80 -1.16 2.38
N VAL A 333 -17.13 -2.42 2.07
CA VAL A 333 -18.49 -2.80 1.67
C VAL A 333 -19.50 -2.79 2.81
N ALA A 334 -19.04 -2.73 4.07
CA ALA A 334 -19.89 -2.79 5.23
C ALA A 334 -20.73 -1.53 5.48
N TYR A 335 -20.31 -0.38 4.96
CA TYR A 335 -20.98 0.92 5.17
C TYR A 335 -21.32 1.21 6.64
N THR A 336 -20.44 0.87 7.55
CA THR A 336 -20.49 1.21 8.98
C THR A 336 -19.25 1.99 9.39
N VAL A 337 -19.33 2.76 10.48
CA VAL A 337 -18.17 3.54 10.98
C VAL A 337 -16.96 2.64 11.20
N TYR A 338 -17.17 1.49 11.83
CA TYR A 338 -16.09 0.54 12.08
C TYR A 338 -15.67 -0.24 10.82
N GLY A 339 -16.58 -0.48 9.87
CA GLY A 339 -16.25 -1.16 8.63
C GLY A 339 -15.35 -0.31 7.73
N VAL A 340 -15.84 0.84 7.29
CA VAL A 340 -15.10 1.75 6.39
C VAL A 340 -13.91 2.40 7.13
N GLY A 341 -14.12 2.83 8.38
CA GLY A 341 -13.04 3.36 9.22
C GLY A 341 -11.97 2.31 9.53
N GLY A 342 -12.40 1.07 9.86
CA GLY A 342 -11.51 -0.07 10.06
C GLY A 342 -10.74 -0.45 8.81
N ALA A 343 -11.39 -0.44 7.63
CA ALA A 343 -10.73 -0.65 6.35
C ALA A 343 -9.61 0.40 6.11
N THR A 344 -9.91 1.67 6.36
CA THR A 344 -8.93 2.76 6.24
C THR A 344 -7.79 2.61 7.26
N PHE A 345 -8.11 2.27 8.50
CA PHE A 345 -7.09 1.99 9.52
C PHE A 345 -6.24 0.74 9.17
N GLN A 346 -6.86 -0.29 8.57
CA GLN A 346 -6.15 -1.48 8.08
C GLN A 346 -5.19 -1.15 6.92
N MET A 347 -5.50 -0.15 6.10
CA MET A 347 -4.53 0.34 5.10
C MET A 347 -3.25 0.84 5.78
N LEU A 348 -3.35 1.61 6.87
CA LEU A 348 -2.20 2.11 7.63
C LEU A 348 -1.45 0.97 8.31
N SER A 349 -2.17 0.14 9.05
CA SER A 349 -1.63 -0.99 9.79
C SER A 349 -0.87 -1.95 8.89
N HIS A 350 -1.52 -2.43 7.82
CA HIS A 350 -0.87 -3.31 6.85
C HIS A 350 0.35 -2.63 6.19
N GLY A 351 0.28 -1.32 5.92
CA GLY A 351 1.42 -0.58 5.36
C GLY A 351 2.66 -0.66 6.22
N LEU A 352 2.50 -0.41 7.52
CA LEU A 352 3.60 -0.46 8.49
C LEU A 352 4.11 -1.89 8.71
N ILE A 353 3.20 -2.86 8.89
CA ILE A 353 3.57 -4.25 9.21
C ILE A 353 4.21 -4.93 7.99
N SER A 354 3.63 -4.78 6.79
CA SER A 354 4.21 -5.35 5.58
C SER A 354 5.55 -4.70 5.22
N GLY A 355 5.67 -3.37 5.40
CA GLY A 355 6.94 -2.66 5.27
C GLY A 355 8.01 -3.22 6.22
N LEU A 356 7.67 -3.43 7.49
CA LEU A 356 8.54 -4.04 8.49
C LEU A 356 8.96 -5.47 8.08
N LEU A 357 8.02 -6.32 7.69
CA LEU A 357 8.31 -7.70 7.31
C LEU A 357 9.20 -7.78 6.06
N PHE A 358 8.91 -6.98 5.02
CA PHE A 358 9.78 -6.91 3.84
C PHE A 358 11.18 -6.40 4.19
N ALA A 359 11.29 -5.37 5.02
CA ALA A 359 12.59 -4.86 5.45
C ALA A 359 13.38 -5.92 6.25
N CYS A 360 12.73 -6.66 7.17
CA CYS A 360 13.37 -7.79 7.88
C CYS A 360 13.86 -8.88 6.92
N VAL A 361 13.03 -9.29 5.96
CA VAL A 361 13.41 -10.26 4.91
C VAL A 361 14.60 -9.74 4.10
N GLY A 362 14.65 -8.43 3.85
CA GLY A 362 15.78 -7.80 3.16
C GLY A 362 17.07 -7.91 3.94
N VAL A 363 17.06 -7.60 5.22
CA VAL A 363 18.24 -7.72 6.10
C VAL A 363 18.70 -9.18 6.19
N ILE A 364 17.78 -10.14 6.31
CA ILE A 364 18.10 -11.56 6.29
C ILE A 364 18.76 -11.92 4.94
N TYR A 365 18.18 -11.51 3.82
CA TYR A 365 18.71 -11.80 2.49
C TYR A 365 20.08 -11.18 2.23
N ASN A 366 20.30 -9.95 2.66
CA ASN A 366 21.60 -9.27 2.50
C ASN A 366 22.73 -9.99 3.25
N THR A 367 22.40 -10.73 4.31
CA THR A 367 23.37 -11.45 5.13
C THR A 367 23.53 -12.90 4.69
N THR A 368 22.45 -13.58 4.32
CA THR A 368 22.44 -15.02 3.99
C THR A 368 22.53 -15.32 2.50
N HIS A 369 22.28 -14.32 1.65
CA HIS A 369 22.16 -14.44 0.19
C HIS A 369 21.11 -15.44 -0.28
N THR A 370 20.28 -15.97 0.65
CA THR A 370 19.11 -16.79 0.35
C THR A 370 17.86 -16.22 1.01
N ARG A 371 16.70 -16.52 0.46
CA ARG A 371 15.38 -16.22 1.03
C ARG A 371 14.48 -17.45 1.08
N MET A 372 15.06 -18.61 0.72
CA MET A 372 14.32 -19.87 0.73
C MET A 372 14.22 -20.41 2.15
N VAL A 373 13.00 -20.73 2.58
CA VAL A 373 12.72 -21.24 3.93
C VAL A 373 13.46 -22.55 4.23
N GLY A 374 13.71 -23.38 3.19
CA GLY A 374 14.41 -24.64 3.33
C GLY A 374 15.94 -24.54 3.38
N ASP A 375 16.51 -23.36 3.04
CA ASP A 375 17.95 -23.15 2.91
C ASP A 375 18.55 -22.46 4.14
N MET A 376 17.74 -22.15 5.16
CA MET A 376 18.22 -21.49 6.39
C MET A 376 17.50 -22.01 7.63
N SER A 377 18.23 -22.09 8.72
CA SER A 377 17.71 -22.36 10.06
C SER A 377 18.56 -21.70 11.15
N GLY A 378 18.02 -21.59 12.37
CA GLY A 378 18.76 -21.05 13.51
C GLY A 378 19.13 -19.57 13.45
N MET A 379 18.47 -18.78 12.59
CA MET A 379 18.79 -17.36 12.39
C MET A 379 18.63 -16.52 13.65
N ALA A 380 17.80 -16.94 14.61
CA ALA A 380 17.62 -16.22 15.88
C ALA A 380 18.91 -16.14 16.71
N ALA A 381 19.79 -17.13 16.61
CA ALA A 381 21.07 -17.12 17.32
C ALA A 381 22.09 -16.14 16.72
N ARG A 382 22.05 -15.94 15.39
CA ARG A 382 23.00 -15.10 14.64
C ARG A 382 22.54 -13.66 14.44
N MET A 383 21.25 -13.47 14.22
CA MET A 383 20.63 -12.15 13.94
C MET A 383 19.51 -11.84 14.96
N PRO A 384 19.77 -11.80 16.28
CA PRO A 384 18.71 -11.72 17.29
C PRO A 384 17.84 -10.48 17.18
N VAL A 385 18.41 -9.33 16.78
CA VAL A 385 17.65 -8.08 16.63
C VAL A 385 16.68 -8.16 15.46
N THR A 386 17.18 -8.51 14.28
CA THR A 386 16.35 -8.61 13.06
C THR A 386 15.26 -9.68 13.21
N THR A 387 15.62 -10.84 13.77
CA THR A 387 14.66 -11.94 13.97
C THR A 387 13.62 -11.61 15.02
N SER A 388 13.97 -10.91 16.11
CA SER A 388 12.99 -10.43 17.10
C SER A 388 12.01 -9.43 16.48
N MET A 389 12.47 -8.53 15.61
CA MET A 389 11.61 -7.58 14.91
C MET A 389 10.74 -8.29 13.86
N PHE A 390 11.27 -9.30 13.17
CA PHE A 390 10.48 -10.15 12.27
C PHE A 390 9.37 -10.89 13.02
N VAL A 391 9.68 -11.50 14.17
CA VAL A 391 8.71 -12.17 15.04
C VAL A 391 7.64 -11.20 15.52
N ALA A 392 8.01 -10.02 16.00
CA ALA A 392 7.06 -9.00 16.43
C ALA A 392 6.15 -8.53 15.28
N GLY A 393 6.71 -8.30 14.08
CA GLY A 393 5.95 -7.97 12.88
C GLY A 393 5.01 -9.10 12.43
N ALA A 394 5.48 -10.36 12.50
CA ALA A 394 4.66 -11.52 12.19
C ALA A 394 3.49 -11.67 13.16
N PHE A 395 3.72 -11.50 14.46
CA PHE A 395 2.65 -11.50 15.47
C PHE A 395 1.67 -10.33 15.27
N ALA A 396 2.17 -9.14 14.91
CA ALA A 396 1.30 -8.02 14.56
C ALA A 396 0.43 -8.34 13.33
N TYR A 397 0.98 -9.05 12.35
CA TYR A 397 0.26 -9.50 11.16
C TYR A 397 -0.78 -10.58 11.46
N MET A 398 -0.56 -11.40 12.50
CA MET A 398 -1.51 -12.40 13.01
C MET A 398 -2.59 -11.80 13.93
N GLY A 399 -2.60 -10.48 14.11
CA GLY A 399 -3.57 -9.80 14.97
C GLY A 399 -3.29 -9.96 16.47
N LEU A 400 -2.02 -9.89 16.90
CA LEU A 400 -1.71 -9.87 18.34
C LEU A 400 -2.26 -8.59 18.99
N PRO A 401 -3.00 -8.67 20.11
CA PRO A 401 -3.42 -7.49 20.87
C PRO A 401 -2.27 -6.52 21.18
N LEU A 402 -2.57 -5.22 21.27
CA LEU A 402 -1.62 -4.11 21.43
C LEU A 402 -0.81 -3.79 20.16
N THR A 403 -1.15 -4.38 19.03
CA THR A 403 -0.59 -4.00 17.73
C THR A 403 -1.66 -3.42 16.82
N SER A 404 -1.25 -2.62 15.85
CA SER A 404 -2.18 -2.01 14.89
C SER A 404 -2.91 -3.05 14.04
N GLY A 405 -2.31 -4.23 13.79
CA GLY A 405 -2.91 -5.32 13.02
C GLY A 405 -4.18 -5.84 13.68
N PHE A 406 -4.13 -6.10 14.98
CA PHE A 406 -5.30 -6.52 15.75
C PHE A 406 -6.45 -5.53 15.61
N LEU A 407 -6.18 -4.23 15.80
CA LEU A 407 -7.24 -3.21 15.77
C LEU A 407 -7.82 -3.01 14.37
N GLY A 408 -6.98 -3.04 13.34
CA GLY A 408 -7.46 -2.93 11.96
C GLY A 408 -8.43 -4.05 11.59
N GLU A 409 -8.07 -5.30 11.88
CA GLU A 409 -8.91 -6.46 11.64
C GLU A 409 -10.15 -6.47 12.54
N TYR A 410 -9.99 -6.18 13.82
CA TYR A 410 -11.09 -6.11 14.78
C TYR A 410 -12.16 -5.09 14.36
N PHE A 411 -11.76 -3.88 13.95
CA PHE A 411 -12.71 -2.88 13.47
C PHE A 411 -13.41 -3.34 12.18
N VAL A 412 -12.69 -3.94 11.24
CA VAL A 412 -13.29 -4.50 10.02
C VAL A 412 -14.33 -5.57 10.39
N PHE A 413 -14.00 -6.51 11.26
CA PHE A 413 -14.94 -7.57 11.66
C PHE A 413 -16.14 -7.03 12.41
N LEU A 414 -15.93 -6.11 13.35
CA LEU A 414 -17.01 -5.46 14.09
C LEU A 414 -17.97 -4.73 13.15
N GLY A 415 -17.42 -3.96 12.21
CA GLY A 415 -18.21 -3.22 11.24
C GLY A 415 -18.94 -4.10 10.24
N THR A 416 -18.29 -5.16 9.75
CA THR A 416 -18.88 -6.07 8.76
C THR A 416 -19.92 -7.00 9.38
N PHE A 417 -19.71 -7.47 10.62
CA PHE A 417 -20.67 -8.33 11.30
C PHE A 417 -22.01 -7.62 11.53
N GLY A 418 -21.98 -6.32 11.81
CA GLY A 418 -23.16 -5.47 11.98
C GLY A 418 -23.70 -4.84 10.70
N ALA A 419 -23.17 -5.17 9.52
CA ALA A 419 -23.59 -4.59 8.25
C ALA A 419 -24.90 -5.19 7.73
N GLU A 420 -25.66 -4.39 6.97
CA GLU A 420 -27.03 -4.74 6.53
C GLU A 420 -27.10 -5.51 5.20
N PHE A 421 -25.98 -5.77 4.54
CA PHE A 421 -26.00 -6.53 3.28
C PHE A 421 -26.19 -8.05 3.51
N PRO A 422 -26.80 -8.78 2.55
CA PRO A 422 -27.08 -10.20 2.70
C PRO A 422 -25.82 -11.04 2.94
N GLY A 423 -25.81 -11.82 4.02
CA GLY A 423 -24.71 -12.72 4.35
C GLY A 423 -23.54 -12.07 5.10
N ALA A 424 -23.62 -10.82 5.53
CA ALA A 424 -22.55 -10.07 6.21
C ALA A 424 -21.89 -10.87 7.34
N ALA A 425 -22.67 -11.48 8.25
CA ALA A 425 -22.15 -12.30 9.34
C ALA A 425 -21.38 -13.54 8.86
N TRP A 426 -21.83 -14.18 7.76
CA TRP A 426 -21.14 -15.32 7.19
C TRP A 426 -19.83 -14.92 6.52
N PHE A 427 -19.82 -13.84 5.75
CA PHE A 427 -18.58 -13.30 5.17
C PHE A 427 -17.58 -12.92 6.26
N THR A 428 -18.05 -12.32 7.36
CA THR A 428 -17.21 -11.99 8.52
C THR A 428 -16.61 -13.25 9.14
N ALA A 429 -17.43 -14.28 9.40
CA ALA A 429 -16.96 -15.53 9.99
C ALA A 429 -15.90 -16.24 9.13
N ILE A 430 -16.10 -16.28 7.81
CA ILE A 430 -15.12 -16.88 6.88
C ILE A 430 -13.84 -16.03 6.86
N ALA A 431 -13.94 -14.70 6.84
CA ALA A 431 -12.78 -13.80 6.89
C ALA A 431 -11.99 -13.97 8.19
N MET A 432 -12.66 -14.08 9.35
CA MET A 432 -12.00 -14.39 10.63
C MET A 432 -11.22 -15.71 10.58
N PHE A 433 -11.75 -16.74 9.91
CA PHE A 433 -11.01 -17.99 9.72
C PHE A 433 -9.72 -17.77 8.91
N GLY A 434 -9.65 -16.75 8.06
CA GLY A 434 -8.45 -16.37 7.34
C GLY A 434 -7.25 -16.10 8.27
N ILE A 435 -7.47 -15.54 9.47
CA ILE A 435 -6.41 -15.30 10.46
C ILE A 435 -5.73 -16.59 10.89
N VAL A 436 -6.49 -17.67 11.01
CA VAL A 436 -5.93 -19.01 11.38
C VAL A 436 -4.93 -19.46 10.32
N ILE A 437 -5.24 -19.26 9.04
CA ILE A 437 -4.33 -19.61 7.93
C ILE A 437 -3.11 -18.69 7.93
N VAL A 438 -3.31 -17.39 8.21
CA VAL A 438 -2.23 -16.40 8.36
C VAL A 438 -1.27 -16.84 9.47
N ALA A 439 -1.78 -17.21 10.64
CA ALA A 439 -0.97 -17.75 11.72
C ALA A 439 -0.22 -19.01 11.28
N GLY A 440 -0.89 -19.91 10.56
CA GLY A 440 -0.30 -21.14 10.07
C GLY A 440 0.96 -20.92 9.22
N TYR A 441 0.91 -20.08 8.18
CA TYR A 441 2.07 -19.89 7.30
C TYR A 441 3.18 -19.04 7.95
N LEU A 442 2.85 -18.06 8.79
CA LEU A 442 3.88 -17.26 9.48
C LEU A 442 4.61 -18.07 10.55
N LEU A 443 3.87 -18.83 11.37
CA LEU A 443 4.48 -19.71 12.37
C LEU A 443 5.34 -20.79 11.70
N TYR A 444 4.86 -21.37 10.59
CA TYR A 444 5.63 -22.36 9.82
C TYR A 444 6.94 -21.74 9.28
N ALA A 445 6.86 -20.55 8.67
CA ALA A 445 8.05 -19.86 8.16
C ALA A 445 9.03 -19.53 9.29
N MET A 446 8.55 -18.98 10.42
CA MET A 446 9.39 -18.67 11.59
C MET A 446 10.04 -19.93 12.18
N GLN A 447 9.28 -21.00 12.35
CA GLN A 447 9.80 -22.27 12.88
C GLN A 447 10.96 -22.79 12.04
N ARG A 448 10.85 -22.72 10.72
CA ARG A 448 11.84 -23.27 9.79
C ARG A 448 13.09 -22.40 9.69
N THR A 449 12.93 -21.09 9.69
CA THR A 449 14.03 -20.15 9.41
C THR A 449 14.74 -19.65 10.68
N LEU A 450 13.99 -19.44 11.78
CA LEU A 450 14.54 -18.75 12.95
C LEU A 450 15.08 -19.70 14.00
N PHE A 451 14.48 -20.87 14.15
CA PHE A 451 14.79 -21.83 15.22
C PHE A 451 15.52 -23.07 14.70
N GLY A 452 16.17 -23.80 15.61
CA GLY A 452 16.97 -24.97 15.30
C GLY A 452 18.46 -24.70 15.28
N PRO A 453 19.28 -25.69 14.89
CA PRO A 453 20.72 -25.50 14.66
C PRO A 453 20.91 -24.47 13.55
N PHE A 454 21.96 -23.66 13.69
CA PHE A 454 22.31 -22.70 12.64
C PHE A 454 22.79 -23.46 11.39
N ASP A 455 22.14 -23.26 10.27
CA ASP A 455 22.50 -23.81 8.97
C ASP A 455 22.03 -22.82 7.87
N VAL A 456 22.91 -22.50 6.93
CA VAL A 456 22.61 -21.69 5.76
C VAL A 456 23.26 -22.35 4.55
N ALA A 457 22.45 -22.78 3.60
CA ALA A 457 22.94 -23.31 2.33
C ALA A 457 23.49 -22.17 1.47
N THR A 458 24.81 -22.00 1.46
CA THR A 458 25.47 -21.04 0.56
C THR A 458 25.51 -21.60 -0.84
N ALA A 459 24.84 -20.94 -1.79
CA ALA A 459 25.01 -21.23 -3.21
C ALA A 459 26.37 -20.70 -3.67
N HIS A 460 27.37 -21.56 -3.85
CA HIS A 460 28.59 -21.19 -4.53
C HIS A 460 28.34 -20.90 -6.01
N ALA A 461 29.10 -19.95 -6.58
CA ALA A 461 28.98 -19.44 -7.93
C ALA A 461 29.08 -20.51 -9.07
N ASP A 462 29.39 -21.76 -8.74
CA ASP A 462 29.61 -22.88 -9.68
C ASP A 462 28.55 -23.99 -9.63
N GLY A 463 27.30 -23.67 -9.24
CA GLY A 463 26.15 -24.55 -9.48
C GLY A 463 26.04 -25.80 -8.60
N GLY A 464 26.83 -25.94 -7.55
CA GLY A 464 26.75 -27.02 -6.55
C GLY A 464 26.38 -26.47 -5.17
N ALA A 465 25.28 -26.91 -4.61
CA ALA A 465 24.98 -26.66 -3.19
C ALA A 465 25.98 -27.45 -2.32
N VAL A 466 26.90 -26.77 -1.66
CA VAL A 466 27.72 -27.38 -0.62
C VAL A 466 27.02 -27.19 0.73
N ARG A 467 26.48 -28.27 1.28
CA ARG A 467 26.15 -28.31 2.70
C ARG A 467 27.47 -28.33 3.46
N THR A 468 27.71 -27.35 4.28
CA THR A 468 28.77 -27.39 5.27
C THR A 468 28.33 -28.27 6.44
N ASP A 469 28.46 -29.60 6.29
CA ASP A 469 28.43 -30.50 7.42
C ASP A 469 29.68 -30.21 8.27
N GLY A 470 29.43 -29.79 9.51
CA GLY A 470 30.37 -29.38 10.56
C GLY A 470 31.77 -29.97 10.53
N GLY A 471 32.70 -29.27 9.88
CA GLY A 471 34.13 -29.40 10.13
C GLY A 471 34.59 -28.14 10.83
N GLU A 472 35.18 -28.26 12.00
CA GLU A 472 35.56 -27.18 12.92
C GLU A 472 36.46 -26.07 12.33
N ASP A 473 37.08 -26.28 11.15
CA ASP A 473 37.99 -25.32 10.52
C ASP A 473 37.37 -24.45 9.41
N ALA A 474 36.21 -24.85 8.82
CA ALA A 474 35.47 -24.05 7.83
C ALA A 474 34.50 -23.04 8.49
N ASP A 475 34.13 -23.31 9.73
CA ASP A 475 33.22 -22.48 10.53
C ASP A 475 33.86 -21.14 10.97
N ALA A 476 35.18 -21.05 11.06
CA ALA A 476 35.86 -19.88 11.55
C ALA A 476 35.90 -18.70 10.55
N GLU A 477 35.96 -18.96 9.23
CA GLU A 477 35.93 -17.91 8.20
C GLU A 477 34.49 -17.50 7.84
N ALA A 478 33.55 -18.44 7.78
CA ALA A 478 32.12 -18.16 7.55
C ALA A 478 31.45 -17.51 8.79
N ASP A 479 31.98 -17.79 10.01
CA ASP A 479 31.44 -17.27 11.27
C ASP A 479 31.73 -15.77 11.48
N HIS A 480 32.72 -15.21 10.81
CA HIS A 480 33.07 -13.79 10.92
C HIS A 480 32.17 -12.87 10.08
N ASP A 481 31.46 -13.35 9.07
CA ASP A 481 30.73 -12.51 8.11
C ASP A 481 29.20 -12.46 8.33
N ILE A 482 28.62 -13.40 9.11
CA ILE A 482 27.21 -13.29 9.55
C ILE A 482 27.17 -12.40 10.78
N GLY A 483 27.53 -11.13 10.56
CA GLY A 483 27.65 -10.12 11.56
C GLY A 483 26.34 -9.47 11.97
N ARG A 484 26.39 -8.61 12.97
CA ARG A 484 25.25 -7.79 13.41
C ARG A 484 24.79 -6.90 12.25
N ALA A 485 23.48 -6.86 12.02
CA ALA A 485 22.86 -5.92 11.08
C ALA A 485 23.35 -4.48 11.34
N ALA A 486 23.67 -3.75 10.29
CA ALA A 486 24.15 -2.37 10.42
C ALA A 486 23.05 -1.45 11.01
N ALA A 487 23.45 -0.34 11.62
CA ALA A 487 22.48 0.57 12.24
C ALA A 487 21.43 1.10 11.22
N HIS A 488 21.85 1.34 9.99
CA HIS A 488 20.94 1.80 8.92
C HIS A 488 19.93 0.73 8.47
N ASP A 489 20.21 -0.55 8.74
CA ASP A 489 19.25 -1.64 8.52
C ASP A 489 18.29 -1.79 9.72
N VAL A 490 18.77 -1.56 10.95
CA VAL A 490 17.98 -1.74 12.18
C VAL A 490 17.05 -0.56 12.46
N VAL A 491 17.48 0.68 12.19
CA VAL A 491 16.69 1.89 12.47
C VAL A 491 15.33 1.88 11.77
N PRO A 492 15.21 1.56 10.46
CA PRO A 492 13.90 1.45 9.80
C PRO A 492 12.99 0.41 10.44
N LEU A 493 13.55 -0.75 10.83
CA LEU A 493 12.78 -1.82 11.48
C LEU A 493 12.22 -1.35 12.81
N ALA A 494 13.07 -0.71 13.65
CA ALA A 494 12.66 -0.19 14.95
C ALA A 494 11.59 0.91 14.82
N MET A 495 11.77 1.81 13.86
CA MET A 495 10.80 2.88 13.57
C MET A 495 9.43 2.32 13.18
N LEU A 496 9.39 1.38 12.23
CA LEU A 496 8.15 0.78 11.78
C LEU A 496 7.48 -0.03 12.90
N LEU A 497 8.24 -0.82 13.66
CA LEU A 497 7.71 -1.59 14.80
C LEU A 497 7.15 -0.67 15.88
N ALA A 498 7.85 0.42 16.21
CA ALA A 498 7.36 1.41 17.18
C ALA A 498 6.00 2.00 16.74
N LEU A 499 5.84 2.36 15.46
CA LEU A 499 4.58 2.87 14.94
C LEU A 499 3.46 1.81 14.95
N VAL A 500 3.78 0.54 14.66
CA VAL A 500 2.83 -0.59 14.78
C VAL A 500 2.29 -0.70 16.22
N ILE A 501 3.17 -0.57 17.22
CA ILE A 501 2.79 -0.63 18.64
C ILE A 501 2.03 0.65 19.04
N VAL A 502 2.52 1.84 18.65
CA VAL A 502 1.85 3.12 18.98
C VAL A 502 0.41 3.13 18.48
N LEU A 503 0.18 2.76 17.21
CA LEU A 503 -1.18 2.70 16.66
C LEU A 503 -2.00 1.55 17.26
N GLY A 504 -1.37 0.50 17.77
CA GLY A 504 -2.03 -0.59 18.48
C GLY A 504 -2.47 -0.23 19.90
N VAL A 505 -1.73 0.65 20.57
CA VAL A 505 -2.03 1.10 21.95
C VAL A 505 -2.89 2.37 21.96
N ALA A 506 -2.67 3.26 21.01
CA ALA A 506 -3.36 4.55 20.92
C ALA A 506 -3.97 4.78 19.52
N PRO A 507 -4.97 3.97 19.10
CA PRO A 507 -5.56 4.03 17.76
C PRO A 507 -6.22 5.38 17.46
N GLU A 508 -6.73 6.08 18.45
CA GLU A 508 -7.40 7.38 18.30
C GLU A 508 -6.49 8.44 17.65
N ILE A 509 -5.19 8.28 17.70
CA ILE A 509 -4.23 9.15 17.00
C ILE A 509 -4.54 9.23 15.49
N SER A 510 -4.96 8.11 14.87
CA SER A 510 -5.37 8.06 13.46
C SER A 510 -6.86 7.78 13.29
N PHE A 511 -7.42 6.89 14.10
CA PHE A 511 -8.82 6.45 13.95
C PHE A 511 -9.82 7.56 14.21
N GLY A 512 -9.52 8.51 15.10
CA GLY A 512 -10.38 9.67 15.37
C GLY A 512 -10.65 10.49 14.11
N MET A 513 -9.60 10.92 13.41
CA MET A 513 -9.72 11.69 12.16
C MET A 513 -10.34 10.89 11.02
N ILE A 514 -10.04 9.57 10.92
CA ILE A 514 -10.65 8.67 9.95
C ILE A 514 -12.16 8.58 10.18
N ARG A 515 -12.57 8.36 11.43
CA ARG A 515 -13.98 8.25 11.85
C ARG A 515 -14.78 9.48 11.47
N ASP A 516 -14.24 10.67 11.71
CA ASP A 516 -14.92 11.93 11.41
C ASP A 516 -15.18 12.09 9.90
N ALA A 517 -14.19 11.75 9.05
CA ALA A 517 -14.35 11.77 7.59
C ALA A 517 -15.29 10.67 7.07
N VAL A 518 -15.33 9.51 7.72
CA VAL A 518 -16.21 8.38 7.36
C VAL A 518 -17.65 8.64 7.83
N ALA A 519 -17.86 9.32 8.95
CA ALA A 519 -19.20 9.63 9.44
C ALA A 519 -20.03 10.42 8.40
N LEU A 520 -19.40 11.34 7.66
CA LEU A 520 -20.03 12.05 6.56
C LEU A 520 -20.47 11.12 5.41
N LEU A 521 -19.69 10.09 5.11
CA LEU A 521 -20.06 9.10 4.09
C LEU A 521 -21.33 8.34 4.49
N LEU A 522 -21.51 8.04 5.76
CA LEU A 522 -22.66 7.26 6.23
C LEU A 522 -23.93 8.11 6.38
N THR A 523 -23.80 9.39 6.68
CA THR A 523 -24.96 10.30 6.81
C THR A 523 -25.44 10.82 5.46
N GLU A 524 -24.54 11.09 4.52
CA GLU A 524 -24.86 11.67 3.22
C GLU A 524 -24.85 10.65 2.06
N GLY A 525 -24.22 9.49 2.25
CA GLY A 525 -24.21 8.40 1.24
C GLY A 525 -25.44 7.49 1.28
N ALA A 526 -26.36 7.69 2.23
CA ALA A 526 -27.58 6.92 2.40
C ALA A 526 -28.81 7.59 1.75
N GLY A 527 -28.63 8.72 1.03
CA GLY A 527 -29.71 9.48 0.37
C GLY A 527 -29.90 9.13 -1.09
#